data_4a9fee663f3bd007b4cc6ef600900c3e
#
_entry.id   4a9fee663f3bd007b4cc6ef600900c3e
#
_cell.length_a   1.000
_cell.length_b   1.000
_cell.length_c   1.000
_cell.angle_alpha   90.00
_cell.angle_beta   90.00
_cell.angle_gamma   90.00
#
_symmetry.space_group_name_H-M   'P 1'
#
loop_
_entity.id
_entity.type
_entity.pdbx_description
1 polymer ?
#
loop_
_entity_poly.entity_id
_entity_poly.type
_entity_poly.pdbx_seq_one_letter_code
_entity_poly.pdbx_strand_id
1 'polypeptide(L)'
;AINILHHVYQPPAVAPSLKGKKLDAFVTAKVVPSIRQCFDAQGFSPPDKDQSREHKAEQSSTIVVVVNGVIYIIENDYSWSAESTGLYACGTGSSYALGALYGLTGGKALSMHQSKQVVIKALAAAAKFDPYSGGPYHTFTQQSPEMR
;
A
#
# COMPACT_ATOMS: atom_id res chain seq x y z
N ALA A 1 -13.61 -0.99 -3.11
CA ALA A 1 -12.45 -1.66 -2.50
C ALA A 1 -12.00 -0.97 -1.21
N ILE A 2 -11.69 0.32 -1.22
CA ILE A 2 -11.10 1.03 -0.07
C ILE A 2 -11.98 1.00 1.19
N ASN A 3 -13.30 1.14 1.05
CA ASN A 3 -14.22 1.08 2.18
C ASN A 3 -14.30 -0.31 2.82
N ILE A 4 -14.14 -1.37 2.02
CA ILE A 4 -14.07 -2.75 2.51
C ILE A 4 -12.81 -2.92 3.36
N LEU A 5 -11.66 -2.42 2.88
CA LEU A 5 -10.40 -2.50 3.63
C LEU A 5 -10.44 -1.68 4.92
N HIS A 6 -11.12 -0.53 4.92
CA HIS A 6 -11.17 0.35 6.10
C HIS A 6 -12.17 -0.10 7.16
N HIS A 7 -13.30 -0.70 6.76
CA HIS A 7 -14.43 -0.90 7.68
C HIS A 7 -14.78 -2.38 7.92
N VAL A 8 -14.34 -3.28 7.05
CA VAL A 8 -14.73 -4.70 7.10
C VAL A 8 -13.51 -5.61 7.28
N TYR A 9 -12.40 -5.30 6.59
CA TYR A 9 -11.22 -6.14 6.63
C TYR A 9 -10.57 -6.17 8.01
N GLN A 10 -10.31 -7.38 8.50
CA GLN A 10 -9.55 -7.61 9.72
C GLN A 10 -8.23 -8.30 9.35
N PRO A 11 -7.10 -7.60 9.45
CA PRO A 11 -5.81 -8.17 9.09
C PRO A 11 -5.42 -9.31 10.03
N PRO A 12 -4.79 -10.38 9.53
CA PRO A 12 -4.27 -11.45 10.38
C PRO A 12 -3.19 -10.91 11.32
N ALA A 13 -3.17 -11.42 12.55
CA ALA A 13 -2.13 -11.07 13.52
C ALA A 13 -0.75 -11.51 13.00
N VAL A 14 0.21 -10.60 13.01
CA VAL A 14 1.59 -10.84 12.57
C VAL A 14 2.53 -10.80 13.76
N ALA A 15 3.40 -11.82 13.86
CA ALA A 15 4.44 -11.81 14.88
C ALA A 15 5.50 -10.75 14.54
N PRO A 16 5.89 -9.88 15.50
CA PRO A 16 6.89 -8.82 15.27
C PRO A 16 8.25 -9.31 14.79
N SER A 17 8.59 -10.55 15.14
CA SER A 17 9.86 -11.21 14.78
C SER A 17 9.93 -11.69 13.34
N LEU A 18 8.82 -11.69 12.60
CA LEU A 18 8.83 -12.13 11.19
C LEU A 18 9.53 -11.10 10.31
N LYS A 19 10.58 -11.57 9.60
CA LYS A 19 11.40 -10.76 8.67
C LYS A 19 11.80 -11.60 7.45
N GLY A 20 12.12 -10.93 6.33
CA GLY A 20 12.61 -11.55 5.10
C GLY A 20 11.69 -12.66 4.59
N LYS A 21 12.24 -13.77 4.13
CA LYS A 21 11.50 -14.90 3.55
C LYS A 21 10.37 -15.45 4.43
N LYS A 22 10.49 -15.37 5.77
CA LYS A 22 9.42 -15.80 6.68
C LYS A 22 8.24 -14.82 6.66
N LEU A 23 8.53 -13.52 6.53
CA LEU A 23 7.49 -12.50 6.36
C LEU A 23 6.81 -12.65 4.99
N ASP A 24 7.57 -12.88 3.92
CA ASP A 24 7.05 -13.12 2.59
C ASP A 24 6.12 -14.35 2.54
N ALA A 25 6.52 -15.43 3.19
CA ALA A 25 5.69 -16.63 3.34
C ALA A 25 4.39 -16.32 4.13
N PHE A 26 4.47 -15.51 5.17
CA PHE A 26 3.27 -15.07 5.92
C PHE A 26 2.34 -14.21 5.06
N VAL A 27 2.87 -13.27 4.29
CA VAL A 27 2.07 -12.44 3.36
C VAL A 27 1.37 -13.34 2.35
N THR A 28 2.08 -14.27 1.73
CA THR A 28 1.52 -15.22 0.76
C THR A 28 0.43 -16.11 1.36
N ALA A 29 0.68 -16.66 2.55
CA ALA A 29 -0.20 -17.68 3.11
C ALA A 29 -1.34 -17.13 3.96
N LYS A 30 -1.25 -15.89 4.43
CA LYS A 30 -2.23 -15.30 5.37
C LYS A 30 -2.80 -13.97 4.91
N VAL A 31 -1.95 -12.99 4.55
CA VAL A 31 -2.40 -11.64 4.24
C VAL A 31 -3.19 -11.62 2.93
N VAL A 32 -2.59 -12.09 1.84
CA VAL A 32 -3.23 -12.09 0.51
C VAL A 32 -4.52 -12.90 0.50
N PRO A 33 -4.55 -14.14 1.02
CA PRO A 33 -5.81 -14.90 1.08
C PRO A 33 -6.89 -14.23 1.94
N SER A 34 -6.54 -13.57 3.04
CA SER A 34 -7.52 -12.88 3.89
C SER A 34 -8.14 -11.66 3.20
N ILE A 35 -7.36 -10.92 2.42
CA ILE A 35 -7.86 -9.81 1.59
C ILE A 35 -8.83 -10.35 0.53
N ARG A 36 -8.43 -11.42 -0.17
CA ARG A 36 -9.26 -12.05 -1.20
C ARG A 36 -10.59 -12.53 -0.61
N GLN A 37 -10.55 -13.28 0.49
CA GLN A 37 -11.76 -13.74 1.17
C GLN A 37 -12.68 -12.60 1.60
N CYS A 38 -12.10 -11.50 2.09
CA CYS A 38 -12.87 -10.32 2.48
C CYS A 38 -13.57 -9.70 1.27
N PHE A 39 -12.91 -9.56 0.14
CA PHE A 39 -13.51 -9.04 -1.09
C PHE A 39 -14.59 -9.98 -1.65
N ASP A 40 -14.31 -11.28 -1.70
CA ASP A 40 -15.26 -12.30 -2.17
C ASP A 40 -16.54 -12.26 -1.32
N ALA A 41 -16.41 -12.18 0.01
CA ALA A 41 -17.56 -12.11 0.93
C ALA A 41 -18.38 -10.82 0.76
N GLN A 42 -17.81 -9.76 0.23
CA GLN A 42 -18.50 -8.49 -0.07
C GLN A 42 -18.97 -8.38 -1.52
N GLY A 43 -18.88 -9.47 -2.30
CA GLY A 43 -19.25 -9.49 -3.71
C GLY A 43 -18.29 -8.68 -4.61
N PHE A 44 -17.09 -8.41 -4.13
CA PHE A 44 -16.06 -7.68 -4.86
C PHE A 44 -14.97 -8.64 -5.32
N SER A 45 -15.37 -9.60 -6.14
CA SER A 45 -14.44 -10.54 -6.78
C SER A 45 -14.00 -10.02 -8.14
N PRO A 46 -12.75 -10.29 -8.58
CA PRO A 46 -12.40 -10.09 -9.98
C PRO A 46 -13.36 -10.90 -10.86
N PRO A 47 -13.81 -10.38 -12.00
CA PRO A 47 -14.71 -11.12 -12.88
C PRO A 47 -14.04 -12.41 -13.32
N ASP A 48 -14.83 -13.50 -13.35
CA ASP A 48 -14.44 -14.72 -14.01
C ASP A 48 -13.99 -14.42 -15.45
N LYS A 49 -12.98 -15.15 -15.93
CA LYS A 49 -12.33 -14.94 -17.23
C LYS A 49 -13.27 -14.89 -18.43
N ASP A 50 -14.53 -15.30 -18.26
CA ASP A 50 -15.57 -15.40 -19.29
C ASP A 50 -16.53 -14.21 -19.35
N GLN A 51 -16.42 -13.21 -18.46
CA GLN A 51 -17.28 -12.04 -18.53
C GLN A 51 -16.61 -10.93 -19.38
N SER A 52 -17.39 -10.41 -20.34
CA SER A 52 -17.03 -9.46 -21.38
C SER A 52 -16.14 -8.31 -20.93
N ARG A 53 -15.27 -7.86 -21.84
CA ARG A 53 -14.23 -6.84 -21.68
C ARG A 53 -14.68 -5.48 -21.10
N GLU A 54 -15.99 -5.23 -20.97
CA GLU A 54 -16.53 -3.95 -20.53
C GLU A 54 -16.41 -3.71 -19.00
N HIS A 55 -16.30 -4.76 -18.19
CA HIS A 55 -16.16 -4.62 -16.73
C HIS A 55 -14.71 -4.62 -16.21
N LYS A 56 -13.72 -4.73 -17.09
CA LYS A 56 -12.29 -4.76 -16.69
C LYS A 56 -11.75 -3.41 -16.21
N ALA A 57 -12.39 -2.30 -16.54
CA ALA A 57 -11.89 -0.96 -16.20
C ALA A 57 -12.10 -0.58 -14.72
N GLU A 58 -13.09 -1.15 -14.06
CA GLU A 58 -13.42 -0.79 -12.68
C GLU A 58 -12.69 -1.59 -11.60
N GLN A 59 -11.91 -2.60 -11.96
CA GLN A 59 -11.33 -3.57 -11.01
C GLN A 59 -9.80 -3.60 -10.96
N SER A 60 -9.11 -2.74 -11.67
CA SER A 60 -7.65 -2.64 -11.55
C SER A 60 -7.26 -1.79 -10.34
N SER A 61 -7.39 -2.34 -9.16
CA SER A 61 -6.94 -1.68 -7.93
C SER A 61 -5.64 -2.33 -7.45
N THR A 62 -4.57 -1.55 -7.38
CA THR A 62 -3.37 -1.93 -6.66
C THR A 62 -3.58 -1.67 -5.17
N ILE A 63 -3.34 -2.66 -4.34
CA ILE A 63 -3.46 -2.57 -2.88
C ILE A 63 -2.06 -2.47 -2.29
N VAL A 64 -1.82 -1.44 -1.50
CA VAL A 64 -0.55 -1.27 -0.78
C VAL A 64 -0.77 -1.63 0.68
N VAL A 65 0.00 -2.57 1.18
CA VAL A 65 0.01 -2.95 2.60
C VAL A 65 1.41 -2.84 3.18
N VAL A 66 1.49 -2.41 4.43
CA VAL A 66 2.76 -2.36 5.16
C VAL A 66 2.71 -3.37 6.29
N VAL A 67 3.62 -4.33 6.29
CA VAL A 67 3.70 -5.39 7.31
C VAL A 67 5.11 -5.40 7.88
N ASN A 68 5.23 -5.21 9.19
CA ASN A 68 6.52 -5.14 9.89
C ASN A 68 7.55 -4.20 9.22
N GLY A 69 7.09 -3.05 8.69
CA GLY A 69 7.92 -2.05 8.03
C GLY A 69 8.28 -2.36 6.58
N VAL A 70 7.81 -3.46 6.01
CA VAL A 70 8.01 -3.79 4.59
C VAL A 70 6.75 -3.42 3.81
N ILE A 71 6.93 -2.70 2.71
CA ILE A 71 5.85 -2.31 1.79
C ILE A 71 5.62 -3.46 0.80
N TYR A 72 4.41 -3.98 0.75
CA TYR A 72 3.97 -4.97 -0.22
C TYR A 72 2.94 -4.33 -1.15
N ILE A 73 3.11 -4.57 -2.45
CA ILE A 73 2.22 -4.12 -3.51
C ILE A 73 1.50 -5.35 -4.02
N ILE A 74 0.18 -5.39 -3.84
CA ILE A 74 -0.67 -6.50 -4.26
C ILE A 74 -1.44 -6.06 -5.50
N GLU A 75 -1.27 -6.78 -6.59
CA GLU A 75 -1.90 -6.49 -7.86
C GLU A 75 -3.32 -7.08 -7.94
N ASN A 76 -4.03 -6.75 -9.01
CA ASN A 76 -5.42 -7.18 -9.23
C ASN A 76 -5.61 -8.71 -9.34
N ASP A 77 -4.57 -9.46 -9.68
CA ASP A 77 -4.54 -10.92 -9.73
C ASP A 77 -4.09 -11.57 -8.41
N TYR A 78 -3.91 -10.75 -7.36
CA TYR A 78 -3.38 -11.14 -6.05
C TYR A 78 -1.91 -11.59 -6.07
N SER A 79 -1.20 -11.41 -7.17
CA SER A 79 0.27 -11.45 -7.14
C SER A 79 0.79 -10.27 -6.31
N TRP A 80 1.97 -10.39 -5.75
CA TRP A 80 2.54 -9.33 -4.95
C TRP A 80 4.06 -9.17 -5.20
N SER A 81 4.53 -7.96 -4.94
CA SER A 81 5.95 -7.64 -4.88
C SER A 81 6.27 -6.88 -3.59
N ALA A 82 7.49 -7.01 -3.09
CA ALA A 82 7.98 -6.21 -1.98
C ALA A 82 8.83 -5.04 -2.51
N GLU A 83 8.57 -3.85 -1.98
CA GLU A 83 9.35 -2.65 -2.34
C GLU A 83 10.70 -2.68 -1.62
N SER A 84 11.79 -2.56 -2.38
CA SER A 84 13.16 -2.70 -1.89
C SER A 84 13.77 -1.39 -1.39
N THR A 85 13.28 -0.24 -1.85
CA THR A 85 13.84 1.08 -1.49
C THR A 85 13.22 1.66 -0.22
N GLY A 86 12.10 1.09 0.25
CA GLY A 86 11.32 1.63 1.36
C GLY A 86 10.53 2.90 1.01
N LEU A 87 10.45 3.26 -0.28
CA LEU A 87 9.70 4.39 -0.80
C LEU A 87 8.72 3.91 -1.87
N TYR A 88 7.45 4.27 -1.71
CA TYR A 88 6.44 3.92 -2.70
C TYR A 88 5.39 5.03 -2.81
N ALA A 89 4.86 5.20 -4.00
CA ALA A 89 3.74 6.08 -4.26
C ALA A 89 2.82 5.45 -5.32
N CYS A 90 1.52 5.62 -5.20
CA CYS A 90 0.53 5.17 -6.16
C CYS A 90 -0.48 6.28 -6.47
N GLY A 91 -1.23 6.12 -7.54
CA GLY A 91 -2.17 7.13 -8.06
C GLY A 91 -1.55 8.00 -9.16
N THR A 92 -2.33 8.93 -9.70
CA THR A 92 -1.96 9.78 -10.84
C THR A 92 -0.74 10.67 -10.57
N GLY A 93 -0.62 11.18 -9.33
CA GLY A 93 0.51 12.00 -8.88
C GLY A 93 1.74 11.23 -8.40
N SER A 94 1.76 9.89 -8.54
CA SER A 94 2.80 9.03 -7.95
C SER A 94 4.21 9.36 -8.39
N SER A 95 4.44 9.68 -9.66
CA SER A 95 5.76 10.02 -10.19
C SER A 95 6.34 11.29 -9.53
N TYR A 96 5.49 12.30 -9.32
CA TYR A 96 5.90 13.54 -8.65
C TYR A 96 6.18 13.29 -7.17
N ALA A 97 5.30 12.53 -6.49
CA ALA A 97 5.49 12.19 -5.09
C ALA A 97 6.76 11.37 -4.88
N LEU A 98 6.98 10.32 -5.69
CA LEU A 98 8.14 9.44 -5.56
C LEU A 98 9.46 10.17 -5.85
N GLY A 99 9.49 11.03 -6.89
CA GLY A 99 10.63 11.86 -7.19
C GLY A 99 10.96 12.83 -6.04
N ALA A 100 9.93 13.45 -5.45
CA ALA A 100 10.10 14.32 -4.29
C ALA A 100 10.56 13.53 -3.04
N LEU A 101 9.99 12.35 -2.77
CA LEU A 101 10.45 11.48 -1.68
C LEU A 101 11.92 11.15 -1.81
N TYR A 102 12.35 10.69 -2.99
CA TYR A 102 13.75 10.34 -3.22
C TYR A 102 14.66 11.56 -3.10
N GLY A 103 14.30 12.67 -3.71
CA GLY A 103 15.08 13.91 -3.65
C GLY A 103 15.25 14.47 -2.23
N LEU A 104 14.21 14.37 -1.39
CA LEU A 104 14.22 14.85 -0.01
C LEU A 104 14.93 13.90 0.96
N THR A 105 14.93 12.61 0.68
CA THR A 105 15.55 11.60 1.55
C THR A 105 16.99 11.26 1.13
N GLY A 106 17.29 11.37 -0.17
CA GLY A 106 18.50 10.81 -0.76
C GLY A 106 18.64 9.31 -0.52
N GLY A 107 17.52 8.59 -0.37
CA GLY A 107 17.49 7.16 -0.05
C GLY A 107 17.94 6.81 1.37
N LYS A 108 18.04 7.80 2.28
CA LYS A 108 18.48 7.58 3.67
C LYS A 108 17.30 7.36 4.61
N ALA A 109 17.50 6.53 5.63
CA ALA A 109 16.55 6.38 6.72
C ALA A 109 16.40 7.70 7.50
N LEU A 110 15.15 8.03 7.84
CA LEU A 110 14.77 9.24 8.57
C LEU A 110 14.15 8.89 9.92
N SER A 111 14.18 9.83 10.86
CA SER A 111 13.36 9.73 12.06
C SER A 111 11.87 9.78 11.69
N MET A 112 11.01 9.29 12.58
CA MET A 112 9.55 9.31 12.37
C MET A 112 9.02 10.73 12.08
N HIS A 113 9.51 11.74 12.81
CA HIS A 113 9.12 13.13 12.61
C HIS A 113 9.52 13.65 11.23
N GLN A 114 10.78 13.40 10.84
CA GLN A 114 11.28 13.77 9.51
C GLN A 114 10.54 13.07 8.40
N SER A 115 10.24 11.75 8.55
CA SER A 115 9.47 10.97 7.58
C SER A 115 8.09 11.57 7.33
N LYS A 116 7.37 11.98 8.39
CA LYS A 116 6.06 12.65 8.23
C LYS A 116 6.18 13.96 7.44
N GLN A 117 7.16 14.78 7.76
CA GLN A 117 7.38 16.04 7.04
C GLN A 117 7.71 15.83 5.56
N VAL A 118 8.56 14.85 5.27
CA VAL A 118 8.95 14.51 3.90
C VAL A 118 7.75 13.97 3.11
N VAL A 119 6.93 13.09 3.70
CA VAL A 119 5.71 12.58 3.05
C VAL A 119 4.75 13.72 2.71
N ILE A 120 4.51 14.65 3.64
CA ILE A 120 3.63 15.80 3.38
C ILE A 120 4.18 16.67 2.24
N LYS A 121 5.49 16.93 2.23
CA LYS A 121 6.14 17.71 1.15
C LYS A 121 6.03 17.00 -0.20
N ALA A 122 6.19 15.68 -0.23
CA ALA A 122 6.04 14.89 -1.45
C ALA A 122 4.59 14.90 -1.97
N LEU A 123 3.59 14.80 -1.08
CA LEU A 123 2.19 14.93 -1.44
C LEU A 123 1.87 16.35 -1.95
N ALA A 124 2.44 17.38 -1.34
CA ALA A 124 2.30 18.75 -1.81
C ALA A 124 2.94 18.96 -3.19
N ALA A 125 4.06 18.32 -3.48
CA ALA A 125 4.66 18.33 -4.82
C ALA A 125 3.72 17.65 -5.85
N ALA A 126 3.16 16.48 -5.52
CA ALA A 126 2.17 15.84 -6.37
C ALA A 126 0.98 16.75 -6.63
N ALA A 127 0.39 17.35 -5.58
CA ALA A 127 -0.76 18.26 -5.70
C ALA A 127 -0.45 19.52 -6.51
N LYS A 128 0.81 19.91 -6.62
CA LYS A 128 1.21 21.08 -7.43
C LYS A 128 1.21 20.79 -8.93
N PHE A 129 1.55 19.57 -9.32
CA PHE A 129 1.78 19.22 -10.72
C PHE A 129 0.76 18.23 -11.29
N ASP A 130 0.03 17.50 -10.46
CA ASP A 130 -1.03 16.60 -10.87
C ASP A 130 -2.40 17.20 -10.52
N PRO A 131 -3.26 17.44 -11.50
CA PRO A 131 -4.58 18.07 -11.28
C PRO A 131 -5.57 17.21 -10.48
N TYR A 132 -5.29 15.92 -10.33
CA TYR A 132 -6.14 14.98 -9.60
C TYR A 132 -5.64 14.69 -8.18
N SER A 133 -4.51 15.29 -7.79
CA SER A 133 -3.95 15.17 -6.44
C SER A 133 -4.18 16.44 -5.63
N GLY A 134 -4.55 16.30 -4.35
CA GLY A 134 -4.80 17.45 -3.47
C GLY A 134 -4.96 17.07 -2.00
N GLY A 135 -5.03 18.09 -1.12
CA GLY A 135 -5.31 17.91 0.30
C GLY A 135 -6.81 17.79 0.61
N PRO A 136 -7.16 17.49 1.88
CA PRO A 136 -6.25 17.35 3.04
C PRO A 136 -5.41 16.07 3.02
N TYR A 137 -4.19 16.15 3.60
CA TYR A 137 -3.28 15.01 3.68
C TYR A 137 -3.44 14.30 5.03
N HIS A 138 -3.65 12.99 5.00
CA HIS A 138 -3.73 12.14 6.19
C HIS A 138 -2.45 11.30 6.30
N THR A 139 -1.84 11.27 7.48
CA THR A 139 -0.63 10.49 7.73
C THR A 139 -0.88 9.46 8.82
N PHE A 140 -0.44 8.23 8.57
CA PHE A 140 -0.47 7.14 9.54
C PHE A 140 0.96 6.68 9.82
N THR A 141 1.19 6.17 11.02
CA THR A 141 2.49 5.65 11.43
C THR A 141 2.32 4.25 11.98
N GLN A 142 3.06 3.30 11.43
CA GLN A 142 3.21 1.99 12.01
C GLN A 142 4.33 2.04 13.05
N GLN A 143 4.02 1.76 14.31
CA GLN A 143 5.02 1.65 15.36
C GLN A 143 5.68 0.28 15.32
N SER A 144 7.02 0.26 15.45
CA SER A 144 7.74 -1.01 15.66
C SER A 144 7.33 -1.61 17.00
N PRO A 145 7.06 -2.93 17.07
CA PRO A 145 6.75 -3.60 18.32
C PRO A 145 7.86 -3.53 19.37
N GLU A 146 9.09 -3.22 18.96
CA GLU A 146 10.26 -3.10 19.84
C GLU A 146 10.29 -1.79 20.65
N MET A 147 9.34 -0.87 20.42
CA MET A 147 9.22 0.41 21.14
C MET A 147 8.07 0.46 22.15
N ARG A 148 7.56 -0.69 22.60
CA ARG A 148 6.57 -0.76 23.68
C ARG A 148 7.16 -1.33 24.94
#